data_a7017e69f06b0b2cea32c7230d78daa4
#
_entry.id   a7017e69f06b0b2cea32c7230d78daa4
#
_cell.length_a   1.000
_cell.length_b   1.000
_cell.length_c   1.000
_cell.angle_alpha   90.00
_cell.angle_beta   90.00
_cell.angle_gamma   90.00
#
_symmetry.space_group_name_H-M   'P 1'
#
loop_
_entity.id
_entity.type
_entity.pdbx_description
1 polymer ?
#
loop_
_entity_poly.entity_id
_entity_poly.type
_entity_poly.pdbx_seq_one_letter_code
_entity_poly.pdbx_strand_id
1 'polypeptide(L)'
;MLFRSAENRIKGMIGIRDCVRNLIELQTEDYPDSEIKQAQDKLNTLYDSFTKKYGLINSRANTSAFSDDSSYALLSALEVINEDGELERKADMFFKRTIKPHKPVTEVDTADEALAVSMGEKAAIDMEYMMELSGKSEEELFADLKGVIFLNPLYEYGNSYEPKYLMADEYLSGNVREKLATAKRSAALYPEDYTVNVQALEKVQPKDLTASEISVRLGATWIPPEIFQQFMFEFLDTPRYAQWNIKVHYSQFTGEWNIEGKSYDRSNVKAYSTYGTSRINAYKIIEETLNLKDVRIFDYIEDEEGRKKAVLNKKETAIAQAKQELIKQGFQDWIWADPARREKLTKMYNEKFNSIRPREYDGSHIVFNGMNPEIELREHQKNAVAHILYGGNTLLAHAVGAGKSATRS
;
A
#
# COMPACT_ATOMS: atom_id res chain seq x y z
N MET A 1 13.13 -53.50 -23.13
CA MET A 1 14.23 -53.11 -22.20
C MET A 1 14.11 -51.62 -21.76
N LEU A 2 13.75 -50.68 -22.61
CA LEU A 2 13.67 -49.26 -22.30
C LEU A 2 12.68 -48.89 -21.14
N PHE A 3 11.50 -49.48 -21.12
CA PHE A 3 10.50 -49.25 -20.08
C PHE A 3 10.94 -49.65 -18.66
N ARG A 4 11.65 -50.79 -18.53
CA ARG A 4 12.21 -51.24 -17.24
C ARG A 4 13.30 -50.29 -16.72
N SER A 5 14.06 -49.66 -17.61
CA SER A 5 15.08 -48.67 -17.23
C SER A 5 14.48 -47.41 -16.68
N ALA A 6 13.42 -46.88 -17.30
CA ALA A 6 12.69 -45.67 -16.82
C ALA A 6 12.02 -45.96 -15.47
N GLU A 7 11.33 -47.07 -15.32
CA GLU A 7 10.70 -47.51 -14.07
C GLU A 7 11.71 -47.62 -12.92
N ASN A 8 12.87 -48.20 -13.16
CA ASN A 8 13.90 -48.32 -12.12
C ASN A 8 14.55 -46.97 -11.76
N ARG A 9 14.66 -46.00 -12.71
CA ARG A 9 15.08 -44.65 -12.43
C ARG A 9 14.09 -43.94 -11.49
N ILE A 10 12.81 -43.99 -11.84
CA ILE A 10 11.73 -43.40 -11.05
C ILE A 10 11.72 -44.00 -9.63
N LYS A 11 11.81 -45.32 -9.49
CA LYS A 11 11.90 -46.00 -8.19
C LYS A 11 13.13 -45.55 -7.37
N GLY A 12 14.28 -45.36 -8.02
CA GLY A 12 15.48 -44.87 -7.36
C GLY A 12 15.31 -43.43 -6.85
N MET A 13 14.74 -42.57 -7.67
CA MET A 13 14.46 -41.17 -7.31
C MET A 13 13.41 -41.06 -6.21
N ILE A 14 12.36 -41.88 -6.20
CA ILE A 14 11.39 -41.99 -5.12
C ILE A 14 12.08 -42.36 -3.81
N GLY A 15 12.99 -43.37 -3.83
CA GLY A 15 13.75 -43.74 -2.65
C GLY A 15 14.62 -42.63 -2.07
N ILE A 16 15.27 -41.83 -2.94
CA ILE A 16 16.03 -40.64 -2.52
C ILE A 16 15.08 -39.59 -1.96
N ARG A 17 13.97 -39.29 -2.64
CA ARG A 17 12.94 -38.37 -2.21
C ARG A 17 12.42 -38.65 -0.78
N ASP A 18 12.04 -39.90 -0.58
CA ASP A 18 11.48 -40.33 0.70
C ASP A 18 12.55 -40.28 1.82
N CYS A 19 13.82 -40.57 1.50
CA CYS A 19 14.92 -40.37 2.44
C CYS A 19 15.18 -38.92 2.76
N VAL A 20 15.08 -37.99 1.78
CA VAL A 20 15.21 -36.55 2.01
C VAL A 20 14.06 -36.02 2.87
N ARG A 21 12.82 -36.43 2.60
CA ARG A 21 11.67 -36.06 3.41
C ARG A 21 11.80 -36.51 4.86
N ASN A 22 12.21 -37.74 5.07
CA ASN A 22 12.49 -38.26 6.43
C ASN A 22 13.60 -37.44 7.12
N LEU A 23 14.69 -37.09 6.39
CA LEU A 23 15.76 -36.29 6.95
C LEU A 23 15.29 -34.86 7.30
N ILE A 24 14.41 -34.27 6.51
CA ILE A 24 13.78 -32.98 6.82
C ILE A 24 12.94 -33.08 8.09
N GLU A 25 12.11 -34.12 8.21
CA GLU A 25 11.26 -34.39 9.38
C GLU A 25 12.11 -34.55 10.66
N LEU A 26 13.15 -35.40 10.64
CA LEU A 26 14.07 -35.61 11.75
C LEU A 26 14.74 -34.29 12.20
N GLN A 27 15.12 -33.43 11.25
CA GLN A 27 15.73 -32.14 11.58
C GLN A 27 14.72 -31.13 12.11
N THR A 28 13.49 -31.12 11.61
CA THR A 28 12.43 -30.20 12.02
C THR A 28 11.93 -30.52 13.44
N GLU A 29 11.80 -31.79 13.76
CA GLU A 29 11.34 -32.28 15.06
C GLU A 29 12.45 -32.43 16.11
N ASP A 30 13.65 -31.92 15.82
CA ASP A 30 14.82 -31.88 16.71
C ASP A 30 15.27 -33.27 17.23
N TYR A 31 15.25 -34.27 16.36
CA TYR A 31 15.80 -35.59 16.70
C TYR A 31 17.32 -35.51 17.00
N PRO A 32 17.87 -36.46 17.77
CA PRO A 32 19.28 -36.49 18.11
C PRO A 32 20.17 -36.52 16.85
N ASP A 33 21.34 -35.87 16.92
CA ASP A 33 22.29 -35.80 15.83
C ASP A 33 22.75 -37.16 15.34
N SER A 34 22.73 -38.19 16.21
CA SER A 34 23.01 -39.58 15.84
C SER A 34 22.02 -40.16 14.82
N GLU A 35 20.72 -39.85 14.97
CA GLU A 35 19.67 -40.30 14.06
C GLU A 35 19.72 -39.54 12.73
N ILE A 36 19.94 -38.21 12.83
CA ILE A 36 20.15 -37.36 11.65
C ILE A 36 21.34 -37.86 10.85
N LYS A 37 22.44 -38.20 11.51
CA LYS A 37 23.63 -38.75 10.86
C LYS A 37 23.35 -40.08 10.15
N GLN A 38 22.61 -40.99 10.78
CA GLN A 38 22.21 -42.26 10.15
C GLN A 38 21.35 -42.02 8.88
N ALA A 39 20.42 -41.04 8.94
CA ALA A 39 19.60 -40.67 7.78
C ALA A 39 20.46 -40.05 6.65
N GLN A 40 21.46 -39.24 7.00
CA GLN A 40 22.44 -38.67 6.06
C GLN A 40 23.29 -39.77 5.39
N ASP A 41 23.78 -40.76 6.14
CA ASP A 41 24.56 -41.86 5.63
C ASP A 41 23.72 -42.74 4.70
N LYS A 42 22.46 -42.98 5.03
CA LYS A 42 21.48 -43.65 4.15
C LYS A 42 21.22 -42.86 2.88
N LEU A 43 21.04 -41.55 2.97
CA LEU A 43 20.86 -40.67 1.81
C LEU A 43 22.07 -40.69 0.90
N ASN A 44 23.28 -40.59 1.45
CA ASN A 44 24.55 -40.75 0.69
C ASN A 44 24.62 -42.07 -0.05
N THR A 45 24.29 -43.17 0.63
CA THR A 45 24.33 -44.53 0.02
C THR A 45 23.34 -44.64 -1.12
N LEU A 46 22.11 -44.15 -0.95
CA LEU A 46 21.10 -44.20 -2.02
C LEU A 46 21.48 -43.31 -3.20
N TYR A 47 21.97 -42.11 -2.93
CA TYR A 47 22.40 -41.17 -3.94
C TYR A 47 23.58 -41.71 -4.76
N ASP A 48 24.63 -42.18 -4.11
CA ASP A 48 25.82 -42.69 -4.76
C ASP A 48 25.53 -43.96 -5.60
N SER A 49 24.65 -44.82 -5.09
CA SER A 49 24.19 -46.01 -5.84
C SER A 49 23.38 -45.63 -7.08
N PHE A 50 22.53 -44.61 -6.95
CA PHE A 50 21.70 -44.09 -8.03
C PHE A 50 22.56 -43.42 -9.11
N THR A 51 23.41 -42.45 -8.69
CA THR A 51 24.23 -41.65 -9.62
C THR A 51 25.27 -42.52 -10.37
N LYS A 52 25.83 -43.50 -9.72
CA LYS A 52 26.74 -44.50 -10.37
C LYS A 52 26.04 -45.25 -11.51
N LYS A 53 24.76 -45.51 -11.40
CA LYS A 53 24.00 -46.33 -12.37
C LYS A 53 23.27 -45.49 -13.40
N TYR A 54 22.75 -44.35 -13.03
CA TYR A 54 21.83 -43.56 -13.84
C TYR A 54 22.30 -42.12 -14.12
N GLY A 55 23.48 -41.73 -13.62
CA GLY A 55 24.00 -40.38 -13.72
C GLY A 55 23.33 -39.40 -12.74
N LEU A 56 23.71 -38.12 -12.79
CA LEU A 56 23.24 -37.09 -11.91
C LEU A 56 21.72 -36.93 -11.97
N ILE A 57 21.09 -36.54 -10.87
CA ILE A 57 19.65 -36.24 -10.80
C ILE A 57 19.29 -35.17 -11.83
N ASN A 58 20.12 -34.14 -11.98
CA ASN A 58 19.94 -33.05 -12.94
C ASN A 58 20.29 -33.46 -14.40
N SER A 59 20.70 -34.70 -14.66
CA SER A 59 20.91 -35.13 -16.03
C SER A 59 19.60 -35.15 -16.82
N ARG A 60 19.66 -34.84 -18.14
CA ARG A 60 18.49 -34.72 -19.01
C ARG A 60 17.54 -35.95 -18.93
N ALA A 61 18.11 -37.16 -18.83
CA ALA A 61 17.31 -38.37 -18.76
C ALA A 61 16.55 -38.55 -17.45
N ASN A 62 17.13 -38.11 -16.32
CA ASN A 62 16.51 -38.16 -15.01
C ASN A 62 15.51 -37.04 -14.86
N THR A 63 15.83 -35.82 -15.33
CA THR A 63 14.90 -34.67 -15.39
C THR A 63 13.64 -35.02 -16.17
N SER A 64 13.80 -35.58 -17.40
CA SER A 64 12.65 -35.96 -18.23
C SER A 64 11.79 -37.07 -17.61
N ALA A 65 12.36 -37.92 -16.76
CA ALA A 65 11.63 -39.01 -16.12
C ALA A 65 10.84 -38.54 -14.85
N PHE A 66 11.21 -37.43 -14.24
CA PHE A 66 10.68 -37.04 -12.92
C PHE A 66 10.25 -35.57 -12.83
N SER A 67 10.35 -34.76 -13.90
CA SER A 67 10.01 -33.32 -13.91
C SER A 67 8.57 -33.05 -13.57
N ASP A 68 7.66 -33.98 -13.81
CA ASP A 68 6.24 -33.84 -13.51
C ASP A 68 5.90 -34.09 -12.03
N ASP A 69 6.82 -34.61 -11.23
CA ASP A 69 6.65 -34.80 -9.79
C ASP A 69 6.93 -33.45 -9.06
N SER A 70 6.01 -33.05 -8.20
CA SER A 70 6.13 -31.80 -7.39
C SER A 70 7.40 -31.78 -6.52
N SER A 71 8.00 -32.92 -6.23
CA SER A 71 9.23 -33.03 -5.45
C SER A 71 10.51 -32.99 -6.31
N TYR A 72 10.40 -32.79 -7.62
CA TYR A 72 11.59 -32.71 -8.47
C TYR A 72 12.52 -31.56 -8.07
N ALA A 73 11.95 -30.39 -7.71
CA ALA A 73 12.74 -29.26 -7.25
C ALA A 73 13.57 -29.61 -5.99
N LEU A 74 13.00 -30.38 -5.06
CA LEU A 74 13.69 -30.84 -3.85
C LEU A 74 14.86 -31.79 -4.20
N LEU A 75 14.66 -32.69 -5.15
CA LEU A 75 15.70 -33.62 -5.57
C LEU A 75 16.80 -32.91 -6.38
N SER A 76 16.45 -32.01 -7.29
CA SER A 76 17.40 -31.26 -8.09
C SER A 76 18.33 -30.38 -7.23
N ALA A 77 17.82 -29.87 -6.12
CA ALA A 77 18.58 -29.08 -5.16
C ALA A 77 19.63 -29.85 -4.34
N LEU A 78 19.65 -31.19 -4.44
CA LEU A 78 20.68 -32.06 -3.84
C LEU A 78 22.03 -31.95 -4.54
N GLU A 79 22.04 -31.42 -5.75
CA GLU A 79 23.26 -31.29 -6.59
C GLU A 79 23.55 -29.82 -6.86
N VAL A 80 24.76 -29.36 -6.56
CA VAL A 80 25.30 -28.09 -7.02
C VAL A 80 26.06 -28.37 -8.32
N ILE A 81 25.53 -27.83 -9.42
CA ILE A 81 26.03 -28.07 -10.77
C ILE A 81 26.77 -26.84 -11.28
N ASN A 82 27.94 -27.01 -11.90
CA ASN A 82 28.70 -25.94 -12.53
C ASN A 82 28.11 -25.54 -13.90
N GLU A 83 28.68 -24.54 -14.55
CA GLU A 83 28.25 -24.05 -15.87
C GLU A 83 28.39 -25.14 -17.00
N ASP A 84 29.27 -26.10 -16.83
CA ASP A 84 29.50 -27.21 -17.76
C ASP A 84 28.50 -28.35 -17.54
N GLY A 85 27.66 -28.30 -16.53
CA GLY A 85 26.67 -29.34 -16.19
C GLY A 85 27.25 -30.47 -15.36
N GLU A 86 28.42 -30.32 -14.79
CA GLU A 86 29.10 -31.32 -13.94
C GLU A 86 28.78 -31.03 -12.46
N LEU A 87 28.84 -32.08 -11.64
CA LEU A 87 28.65 -31.98 -10.20
C LEU A 87 29.83 -31.26 -9.56
N GLU A 88 29.63 -30.04 -9.09
CA GLU A 88 30.62 -29.32 -8.32
C GLU A 88 30.69 -29.86 -6.88
N ARG A 89 29.53 -30.02 -6.23
CA ARG A 89 29.43 -30.62 -4.89
C ARG A 89 28.01 -31.11 -4.59
N LYS A 90 27.90 -32.04 -3.64
CA LYS A 90 26.62 -32.40 -3.04
C LYS A 90 26.13 -31.24 -2.12
N ALA A 91 24.81 -31.09 -1.98
CA ALA A 91 24.22 -30.11 -1.07
C ALA A 91 24.61 -30.36 0.40
N ASP A 92 24.60 -29.31 1.20
CA ASP A 92 25.00 -29.36 2.62
C ASP A 92 24.18 -30.37 3.44
N MET A 93 22.94 -30.65 3.04
CA MET A 93 22.04 -31.63 3.69
C MET A 93 22.66 -33.03 3.83
N PHE A 94 23.56 -33.42 2.94
CA PHE A 94 24.27 -34.72 3.03
C PHE A 94 25.24 -34.82 4.20
N PHE A 95 25.68 -33.69 4.76
CA PHE A 95 26.81 -33.67 5.70
C PHE A 95 26.52 -32.88 6.98
N LYS A 96 25.59 -31.91 6.90
CA LYS A 96 25.29 -30.96 8.01
C LYS A 96 23.79 -30.98 8.31
N ARG A 97 23.47 -30.59 9.54
CA ARG A 97 22.12 -30.17 9.89
C ARG A 97 21.84 -28.85 9.19
N THR A 98 20.83 -28.82 8.33
CA THR A 98 20.44 -27.64 7.52
C THR A 98 19.18 -26.95 8.05
N ILE A 99 18.39 -27.66 8.84
CA ILE A 99 17.19 -27.16 9.49
C ILE A 99 17.44 -27.14 10.97
N LYS A 100 17.34 -25.95 11.56
CA LYS A 100 17.32 -25.78 13.02
C LYS A 100 15.87 -25.77 13.48
N PRO A 101 15.51 -26.56 14.50
CA PRO A 101 14.14 -26.49 15.04
C PRO A 101 13.86 -25.13 15.62
N HIS A 102 12.64 -24.65 15.46
CA HIS A 102 12.19 -23.43 16.12
C HIS A 102 12.03 -23.74 17.62
N LYS A 103 12.92 -23.18 18.44
CA LYS A 103 12.76 -23.21 19.91
C LYS A 103 12.01 -21.96 20.32
N PRO A 104 10.80 -22.10 20.90
CA PRO A 104 10.10 -20.93 21.40
C PRO A 104 10.97 -20.22 22.45
N VAL A 105 10.98 -18.91 22.41
CA VAL A 105 11.63 -18.09 23.41
C VAL A 105 10.79 -18.14 24.67
N THR A 106 11.37 -18.53 25.81
CA THR A 106 10.64 -18.70 27.07
C THR A 106 10.87 -17.57 28.06
N GLU A 107 11.94 -16.78 27.88
CA GLU A 107 12.31 -15.68 28.77
C GLU A 107 13.11 -14.63 27.97
N VAL A 108 12.89 -13.35 28.28
CA VAL A 108 13.60 -12.21 27.70
C VAL A 108 13.90 -11.16 28.75
N ASP A 109 14.95 -10.38 28.53
CA ASP A 109 15.44 -9.38 29.49
C ASP A 109 14.78 -8.00 29.30
N THR A 110 14.34 -7.68 28.09
CA THR A 110 13.87 -6.33 27.73
C THR A 110 12.46 -6.32 27.16
N ALA A 111 11.78 -5.17 27.28
CA ALA A 111 10.45 -4.96 26.71
C ALA A 111 10.47 -5.01 25.16
N ASP A 112 11.54 -4.55 24.52
CA ASP A 112 11.70 -4.61 23.07
C ASP A 112 11.85 -6.04 22.56
N GLU A 113 12.57 -6.90 23.29
CA GLU A 113 12.66 -8.33 22.99
C GLU A 113 11.31 -9.02 23.16
N ALA A 114 10.59 -8.73 24.25
CA ALA A 114 9.23 -9.27 24.49
C ALA A 114 8.28 -8.87 23.34
N LEU A 115 8.34 -7.62 22.92
CA LEU A 115 7.56 -7.12 21.79
C LEU A 115 7.93 -7.83 20.48
N ALA A 116 9.24 -7.98 20.20
CA ALA A 116 9.71 -8.65 18.98
C ALA A 116 9.24 -10.13 18.93
N VAL A 117 9.31 -10.84 20.06
CA VAL A 117 8.82 -12.21 20.16
C VAL A 117 7.30 -12.28 20.00
N SER A 118 6.55 -11.39 20.67
CA SER A 118 5.10 -11.31 20.54
C SER A 118 4.67 -11.05 19.08
N MET A 119 5.28 -10.11 18.41
CA MET A 119 5.01 -9.81 16.99
C MET A 119 5.41 -10.97 16.08
N GLY A 120 6.51 -11.68 16.36
CA GLY A 120 6.97 -12.81 15.57
C GLY A 120 6.10 -14.05 15.70
N GLU A 121 5.60 -14.36 16.90
CA GLU A 121 4.86 -15.57 17.19
C GLU A 121 3.32 -15.40 17.15
N LYS A 122 2.83 -14.25 17.62
CA LYS A 122 1.39 -13.95 17.71
C LYS A 122 0.90 -13.01 16.60
N ALA A 123 1.81 -12.35 15.88
CA ALA A 123 1.52 -11.31 14.90
C ALA A 123 0.71 -10.12 15.47
N ALA A 124 0.80 -9.91 16.79
CA ALA A 124 0.07 -8.88 17.53
C ALA A 124 0.84 -8.49 18.81
N ILE A 125 0.49 -7.34 19.38
CA ILE A 125 0.94 -6.93 20.72
C ILE A 125 0.10 -7.70 21.74
N ASP A 126 0.59 -8.87 22.16
CA ASP A 126 -0.03 -9.69 23.21
C ASP A 126 0.64 -9.34 24.54
N MET A 127 0.01 -8.44 25.30
CA MET A 127 0.57 -7.92 26.52
C MET A 127 0.71 -9.00 27.62
N GLU A 128 -0.25 -9.94 27.70
CA GLU A 128 -0.18 -11.06 28.65
C GLU A 128 1.04 -11.94 28.36
N TYR A 129 1.25 -12.28 27.10
CA TYR A 129 2.41 -13.05 26.67
C TYR A 129 3.73 -12.30 26.90
N MET A 130 3.76 -10.99 26.65
CA MET A 130 4.95 -10.16 26.92
C MET A 130 5.27 -10.08 28.41
N MET A 131 4.27 -10.04 29.29
CA MET A 131 4.42 -10.10 30.74
C MET A 131 5.00 -11.46 31.19
N GLU A 132 4.51 -12.56 30.62
CA GLU A 132 5.01 -13.92 30.90
C GLU A 132 6.49 -14.06 30.51
N LEU A 133 6.88 -13.52 29.32
CA LEU A 133 8.26 -13.60 28.83
C LEU A 133 9.24 -12.74 29.62
N SER A 134 8.84 -11.54 30.03
CA SER A 134 9.76 -10.54 30.60
C SER A 134 9.70 -10.45 32.13
N GLY A 135 8.65 -11.01 32.74
CA GLY A 135 8.38 -10.88 34.17
C GLY A 135 8.00 -9.46 34.63
N LYS A 136 7.76 -8.53 33.69
CA LYS A 136 7.37 -7.13 33.94
C LYS A 136 5.86 -6.98 33.98
N SER A 137 5.37 -5.94 34.68
CA SER A 137 3.95 -5.57 34.64
C SER A 137 3.57 -4.87 33.32
N GLU A 138 2.27 -4.79 33.05
CA GLU A 138 1.74 -4.11 31.86
C GLU A 138 2.16 -2.63 31.84
N GLU A 139 2.13 -1.96 32.99
CA GLU A 139 2.50 -0.55 33.14
C GLU A 139 4.00 -0.34 32.88
N GLU A 140 4.86 -1.23 33.35
CA GLU A 140 6.31 -1.18 33.11
C GLU A 140 6.62 -1.41 31.62
N LEU A 141 5.98 -2.40 30.99
CA LEU A 141 6.13 -2.68 29.57
C LEU A 141 5.67 -1.49 28.72
N PHE A 142 4.52 -0.91 29.05
CA PHE A 142 4.01 0.26 28.32
C PHE A 142 4.91 1.51 28.49
N ALA A 143 5.46 1.69 29.70
CA ALA A 143 6.40 2.78 29.98
C ALA A 143 7.74 2.62 29.22
N ASP A 144 8.29 1.41 29.20
CA ASP A 144 9.54 1.08 28.49
C ASP A 144 9.37 1.21 26.97
N LEU A 145 8.20 0.83 26.43
CA LEU A 145 7.87 0.91 24.99
C LEU A 145 7.24 2.25 24.58
N LYS A 146 7.42 3.30 25.39
CA LYS A 146 6.86 4.63 25.10
C LYS A 146 7.34 5.16 23.75
N GLY A 147 6.40 5.41 22.85
CA GLY A 147 6.67 5.88 21.49
C GLY A 147 6.89 4.76 20.48
N VAL A 148 7.05 3.51 20.91
CA VAL A 148 7.06 2.29 20.08
C VAL A 148 5.67 1.73 19.92
N ILE A 149 4.90 1.71 21.02
CA ILE A 149 3.49 1.37 21.04
C ILE A 149 2.65 2.54 21.55
N PHE A 150 1.40 2.58 21.15
CA PHE A 150 0.44 3.62 21.53
C PHE A 150 -0.87 3.00 22.00
N LEU A 151 -1.45 3.57 23.06
CA LEU A 151 -2.80 3.23 23.50
C LEU A 151 -3.80 3.68 22.43
N ASN A 152 -4.67 2.77 21.99
CA ASN A 152 -5.65 3.04 20.95
C ASN A 152 -6.85 3.83 21.52
N PRO A 153 -7.10 5.07 21.07
CA PRO A 153 -8.25 5.87 21.54
C PRO A 153 -9.62 5.28 21.14
N LEU A 154 -9.65 4.30 20.23
CA LEU A 154 -10.86 3.62 19.78
C LEU A 154 -11.11 2.31 20.51
N TYR A 155 -10.18 1.91 21.39
CA TYR A 155 -10.35 0.71 22.19
C TYR A 155 -11.48 0.86 23.20
N GLU A 156 -12.40 -0.10 23.21
CA GLU A 156 -13.46 -0.24 24.20
C GLU A 156 -13.33 -1.61 24.87
N TYR A 157 -13.34 -1.62 26.19
CA TYR A 157 -13.25 -2.86 26.96
C TYR A 157 -14.39 -3.83 26.59
N GLY A 158 -14.02 -5.07 26.21
CA GLY A 158 -14.97 -6.08 25.75
C GLY A 158 -15.31 -6.04 24.25
N ASN A 159 -14.76 -5.06 23.50
CA ASN A 159 -14.85 -5.03 22.05
C ASN A 159 -13.59 -5.64 21.42
N SER A 160 -13.74 -6.80 20.78
CA SER A 160 -12.62 -7.53 20.17
C SER A 160 -12.19 -7.00 18.80
N TYR A 161 -12.85 -5.96 18.27
CA TYR A 161 -12.54 -5.44 16.93
C TYR A 161 -11.37 -4.45 16.93
N GLU A 162 -11.14 -3.75 18.05
CA GLU A 162 -10.09 -2.75 18.17
C GLU A 162 -9.07 -3.19 19.23
N PRO A 163 -7.79 -3.36 18.88
CA PRO A 163 -6.76 -3.73 19.85
C PRO A 163 -6.50 -2.57 20.83
N LYS A 164 -6.14 -2.90 22.07
CA LYS A 164 -5.82 -1.91 23.11
C LYS A 164 -4.56 -1.11 22.76
N TYR A 165 -3.56 -1.77 22.20
CA TYR A 165 -2.28 -1.19 21.81
C TYR A 165 -2.03 -1.30 20.31
N LEU A 166 -1.44 -0.28 19.71
CA LEU A 166 -1.06 -0.23 18.31
C LEU A 166 0.44 0.07 18.18
N MET A 167 1.10 -0.57 17.22
CA MET A 167 2.48 -0.24 16.85
C MET A 167 2.56 1.18 16.30
N ALA A 168 3.70 1.86 16.52
CA ALA A 168 3.94 3.22 16.05
C ALA A 168 3.78 3.38 14.53
N ASP A 169 4.28 2.41 13.74
CA ASP A 169 4.16 2.40 12.28
C ASP A 169 2.70 2.34 11.80
N GLU A 170 1.85 1.64 12.52
CA GLU A 170 0.41 1.57 12.25
C GLU A 170 -0.34 2.81 12.78
N TYR A 171 -0.06 3.21 14.02
CA TYR A 171 -0.74 4.34 14.65
C TYR A 171 -0.43 5.67 13.94
N LEU A 172 0.82 5.89 13.57
CA LEU A 172 1.30 7.13 12.94
C LEU A 172 1.22 7.13 11.41
N SER A 173 0.40 6.25 10.83
CA SER A 173 0.13 6.13 9.40
C SER A 173 -1.37 6.20 9.08
N GLY A 174 -1.74 6.16 7.79
CA GLY A 174 -3.13 6.33 7.36
C GLY A 174 -3.61 7.76 7.53
N ASN A 175 -4.88 7.97 7.88
CA ASN A 175 -5.45 9.31 8.08
C ASN A 175 -4.99 9.94 9.41
N VAL A 176 -3.78 10.49 9.42
CA VAL A 176 -3.15 11.06 10.62
C VAL A 176 -3.83 12.33 11.11
N ARG A 177 -4.59 13.05 10.26
CA ARG A 177 -5.37 14.23 10.69
C ARG A 177 -6.58 13.83 11.54
N GLU A 178 -7.29 12.81 11.12
CA GLU A 178 -8.44 12.27 11.87
C GLU A 178 -7.99 11.61 13.17
N LYS A 179 -6.88 10.85 13.12
CA LYS A 179 -6.26 10.26 14.32
C LYS A 179 -5.85 11.34 15.32
N LEU A 180 -5.27 12.45 14.86
CA LEU A 180 -4.92 13.59 15.73
C LEU A 180 -6.15 14.22 16.36
N ALA A 181 -7.22 14.44 15.60
CA ALA A 181 -8.47 14.98 16.12
C ALA A 181 -9.08 14.06 17.20
N THR A 182 -9.02 12.74 16.98
CA THR A 182 -9.48 11.74 17.95
C THR A 182 -8.58 11.72 19.19
N ALA A 183 -7.26 11.70 19.03
CA ALA A 183 -6.32 11.74 20.14
C ALA A 183 -6.47 13.00 21.01
N LYS A 184 -6.71 14.17 20.41
CA LYS A 184 -6.98 15.42 21.14
C LYS A 184 -8.26 15.35 21.97
N ARG A 185 -9.31 14.71 21.45
CA ARG A 185 -10.56 14.49 22.22
C ARG A 185 -10.32 13.56 23.41
N SER A 186 -9.58 12.47 23.22
CA SER A 186 -9.26 11.53 24.29
C SER A 186 -8.32 12.15 25.32
N ALA A 187 -7.32 12.92 24.91
CA ALA A 187 -6.40 13.63 25.81
C ALA A 187 -7.09 14.72 26.64
N ALA A 188 -8.19 15.31 26.15
CA ALA A 188 -9.00 16.25 26.94
C ALA A 188 -9.71 15.55 28.11
N LEU A 189 -10.00 14.26 28.02
CA LEU A 189 -10.64 13.44 29.06
C LEU A 189 -9.60 12.71 29.92
N TYR A 190 -8.54 12.19 29.31
CA TYR A 190 -7.51 11.34 29.92
C TYR A 190 -6.12 11.86 29.48
N PRO A 191 -5.64 12.98 30.02
CA PRO A 191 -4.39 13.60 29.55
C PRO A 191 -3.15 12.76 29.84
N GLU A 192 -3.13 11.99 30.92
CA GLU A 192 -1.99 11.13 31.29
C GLU A 192 -1.76 10.02 30.24
N ASP A 193 -2.84 9.45 29.70
CA ASP A 193 -2.81 8.34 28.76
C ASP A 193 -2.51 8.80 27.31
N TYR A 194 -3.10 9.92 26.87
CA TYR A 194 -3.12 10.27 25.44
C TYR A 194 -2.30 11.50 25.05
N THR A 195 -1.63 12.19 25.98
CA THR A 195 -0.77 13.34 25.61
C THR A 195 0.38 12.90 24.69
N VAL A 196 0.94 11.72 24.91
CA VAL A 196 2.01 11.15 24.06
C VAL A 196 1.50 10.92 22.64
N ASN A 197 0.28 10.41 22.49
CA ASN A 197 -0.38 10.19 21.22
C ASN A 197 -0.52 11.50 20.42
N VAL A 198 -0.98 12.57 21.09
CA VAL A 198 -1.12 13.91 20.46
C VAL A 198 0.24 14.42 20.00
N GLN A 199 1.26 14.37 20.85
CA GLN A 199 2.61 14.85 20.52
C GLN A 199 3.23 14.09 19.36
N ALA A 200 3.05 12.78 19.32
CA ALA A 200 3.55 11.93 18.23
C ALA A 200 2.81 12.22 16.90
N LEU A 201 1.49 12.31 16.95
CA LEU A 201 0.68 12.62 15.76
C LEU A 201 0.91 14.04 15.23
N GLU A 202 1.19 15.02 16.08
CA GLU A 202 1.53 16.38 15.64
C GLU A 202 2.84 16.43 14.85
N LYS A 203 3.82 15.62 15.22
CA LYS A 203 5.12 15.56 14.53
C LYS A 203 5.02 14.95 13.10
N VAL A 204 4.05 14.10 12.87
CA VAL A 204 3.90 13.35 11.62
C VAL A 204 2.81 13.91 10.70
N GLN A 205 2.23 15.08 11.04
CA GLN A 205 1.26 15.73 10.16
C GLN A 205 1.89 16.11 8.83
N PRO A 206 1.25 15.80 7.69
CA PRO A 206 1.71 16.24 6.40
C PRO A 206 1.67 17.77 6.34
N LYS A 207 2.70 18.37 5.73
CA LYS A 207 2.73 19.82 5.50
C LYS A 207 1.55 20.22 4.62
N ASP A 208 0.85 21.28 5.03
CA ASP A 208 -0.26 21.80 4.23
C ASP A 208 0.22 22.29 2.87
N LEU A 209 -0.49 21.84 1.84
CA LEU A 209 -0.33 22.34 0.48
C LEU A 209 -0.92 23.75 0.41
N THR A 210 -0.20 24.62 -0.28
CA THR A 210 -0.64 25.99 -0.57
C THR A 210 -1.57 26.02 -1.80
N ALA A 211 -2.29 27.12 -2.00
CA ALA A 211 -3.16 27.28 -3.15
C ALA A 211 -2.41 27.13 -4.51
N SER A 212 -1.12 27.50 -4.57
CA SER A 212 -0.29 27.35 -5.77
C SER A 212 0.10 25.89 -6.06
N GLU A 213 0.06 25.01 -5.07
CA GLU A 213 0.39 23.60 -5.19
C GLU A 213 -0.86 22.74 -5.47
N ILE A 214 -2.07 23.32 -5.31
CA ILE A 214 -3.35 22.63 -5.51
C ILE A 214 -3.86 22.90 -6.92
N SER A 215 -3.86 21.86 -7.77
CA SER A 215 -4.47 21.94 -9.11
C SER A 215 -5.99 21.84 -9.01
N VAL A 216 -6.68 22.83 -9.55
CA VAL A 216 -8.15 22.92 -9.54
C VAL A 216 -8.69 23.07 -10.95
N ARG A 217 -9.83 22.42 -11.21
CA ARG A 217 -10.54 22.57 -12.50
C ARG A 217 -12.05 22.71 -12.24
N LEU A 218 -12.75 23.29 -13.23
CA LEU A 218 -14.21 23.24 -13.26
C LEU A 218 -14.69 21.80 -13.24
N GLY A 219 -15.68 21.50 -12.38
CA GLY A 219 -16.22 20.16 -12.22
C GLY A 219 -15.49 19.29 -11.20
N ALA A 220 -14.50 19.81 -10.47
CA ALA A 220 -13.86 19.11 -9.37
C ALA A 220 -14.91 18.83 -8.26
N THR A 221 -15.21 17.55 -8.03
CA THR A 221 -16.29 17.10 -7.14
C THR A 221 -16.09 17.39 -5.64
N TRP A 222 -14.86 17.75 -5.27
CA TRP A 222 -14.56 18.14 -3.90
C TRP A 222 -14.92 19.58 -3.58
N ILE A 223 -15.12 20.43 -4.60
CA ILE A 223 -15.51 21.83 -4.45
C ILE A 223 -17.04 21.89 -4.34
N PRO A 224 -17.58 22.60 -3.33
CA PRO A 224 -19.02 22.74 -3.17
C PRO A 224 -19.69 23.40 -4.38
N PRO A 225 -20.91 22.99 -4.77
CA PRO A 225 -21.66 23.57 -5.90
C PRO A 225 -21.83 25.09 -5.79
N GLU A 226 -21.94 25.62 -4.59
CA GLU A 226 -22.09 27.04 -4.30
C GLU A 226 -20.90 27.88 -4.79
N ILE A 227 -19.70 27.32 -4.79
CA ILE A 227 -18.50 28.00 -5.30
C ILE A 227 -18.55 28.12 -6.83
N PHE A 228 -18.99 27.07 -7.54
CA PHE A 228 -19.19 27.15 -8.99
C PHE A 228 -20.33 28.08 -9.35
N GLN A 229 -21.40 28.12 -8.55
CA GLN A 229 -22.50 29.06 -8.70
C GLN A 229 -22.03 30.49 -8.49
N GLN A 230 -21.23 30.76 -7.47
CA GLN A 230 -20.63 32.08 -7.23
C GLN A 230 -19.72 32.49 -8.40
N PHE A 231 -18.82 31.60 -8.86
CA PHE A 231 -18.01 31.86 -10.04
C PHE A 231 -18.86 32.26 -11.23
N MET A 232 -19.87 31.46 -11.55
CA MET A 232 -20.75 31.69 -12.68
C MET A 232 -21.44 33.06 -12.62
N PHE A 233 -21.94 33.46 -11.44
CA PHE A 233 -22.60 34.73 -11.25
C PHE A 233 -21.64 35.92 -11.36
N GLU A 234 -20.47 35.85 -10.77
CA GLU A 234 -19.46 36.90 -10.82
C GLU A 234 -18.83 37.01 -12.23
N PHE A 235 -18.50 35.89 -12.85
CA PHE A 235 -17.86 35.85 -14.16
C PHE A 235 -18.75 36.36 -15.29
N LEU A 236 -20.04 36.01 -15.25
CA LEU A 236 -21.04 36.42 -16.25
C LEU A 236 -21.76 37.71 -15.89
N ASP A 237 -21.46 38.36 -14.77
CA ASP A 237 -22.22 39.49 -14.23
C ASP A 237 -23.74 39.20 -14.17
N THR A 238 -24.10 38.00 -13.69
CA THR A 238 -25.48 37.57 -13.60
C THR A 238 -26.30 38.49 -12.74
N PRO A 239 -27.38 39.14 -13.24
CA PRO A 239 -28.15 40.11 -12.47
C PRO A 239 -28.91 39.45 -11.32
N ARG A 240 -29.10 40.17 -10.22
CA ARG A 240 -29.67 39.65 -8.98
C ARG A 240 -31.03 38.96 -9.16
N TYR A 241 -31.88 39.48 -10.05
CA TYR A 241 -33.18 38.85 -10.33
C TYR A 241 -33.07 37.45 -10.94
N ALA A 242 -32.02 37.20 -11.75
CA ALA A 242 -31.77 35.89 -12.36
C ALA A 242 -31.09 34.89 -11.39
N GLN A 243 -30.27 35.40 -10.46
CA GLN A 243 -29.55 34.58 -9.48
C GLN A 243 -30.49 33.75 -8.58
N TRP A 244 -31.72 34.22 -8.34
CA TRP A 244 -32.73 33.47 -7.55
C TRP A 244 -33.20 32.20 -8.24
N ASN A 245 -33.21 32.18 -9.56
CA ASN A 245 -33.76 31.13 -10.40
C ASN A 245 -32.68 30.20 -11.01
N ILE A 246 -31.42 30.67 -11.03
CA ILE A 246 -30.32 29.89 -11.61
C ILE A 246 -29.58 29.19 -10.47
N LYS A 247 -29.51 27.85 -10.51
CA LYS A 247 -28.89 27.03 -9.48
C LYS A 247 -27.96 26.01 -10.10
N VAL A 248 -26.81 25.76 -9.43
CA VAL A 248 -25.87 24.71 -9.77
C VAL A 248 -26.06 23.54 -8.82
N HIS A 249 -26.30 22.37 -9.34
CA HIS A 249 -26.48 21.13 -8.58
C HIS A 249 -25.50 20.08 -9.01
N TYR A 250 -25.06 19.28 -8.05
CA TYR A 250 -24.29 18.07 -8.29
C TYR A 250 -25.05 16.87 -7.72
N SER A 251 -25.31 15.87 -8.55
CA SER A 251 -25.91 14.62 -8.13
C SER A 251 -24.82 13.61 -7.80
N GLN A 252 -24.65 13.24 -6.56
CA GLN A 252 -23.74 12.19 -6.16
C GLN A 252 -24.11 10.81 -6.74
N PHE A 253 -25.40 10.61 -7.01
CA PHE A 253 -25.91 9.35 -7.53
C PHE A 253 -25.57 9.14 -9.02
N THR A 254 -25.73 10.18 -9.85
CA THR A 254 -25.41 10.12 -11.30
C THR A 254 -24.01 10.59 -11.63
N GLY A 255 -23.33 11.29 -10.70
CA GLY A 255 -22.04 11.91 -10.95
C GLY A 255 -22.10 13.14 -11.87
N GLU A 256 -23.29 13.69 -12.12
CA GLU A 256 -23.51 14.77 -13.09
C GLU A 256 -23.82 16.11 -12.42
N TRP A 257 -23.31 17.16 -13.06
CA TRP A 257 -23.61 18.53 -12.75
C TRP A 257 -24.77 19.02 -13.63
N ASN A 258 -25.67 19.76 -13.04
CA ASN A 258 -26.79 20.40 -13.75
C ASN A 258 -26.90 21.87 -13.33
N ILE A 259 -27.16 22.75 -14.30
CA ILE A 259 -27.49 24.15 -14.08
C ILE A 259 -28.93 24.35 -14.42
N GLU A 260 -29.75 24.60 -13.43
CA GLU A 260 -31.17 24.92 -13.61
C GLU A 260 -31.35 26.42 -13.97
N GLY A 261 -32.46 26.75 -14.59
CA GLY A 261 -32.86 28.14 -14.84
C GLY A 261 -32.04 28.91 -15.87
N LYS A 262 -31.23 28.24 -16.72
CA LYS A 262 -30.34 28.84 -17.73
C LYS A 262 -31.01 29.86 -18.67
N SER A 263 -32.31 29.84 -18.79
CA SER A 263 -33.10 30.75 -19.66
C SER A 263 -33.61 32.00 -18.96
N TYR A 264 -33.41 32.16 -17.66
CA TYR A 264 -33.89 33.34 -16.92
C TYR A 264 -33.07 34.60 -17.18
N ASP A 265 -31.84 34.47 -17.72
CA ASP A 265 -30.91 35.57 -17.97
C ASP A 265 -30.65 35.82 -19.47
N ARG A 266 -31.73 35.87 -20.29
CA ARG A 266 -31.66 35.97 -21.75
C ARG A 266 -31.05 37.28 -22.27
N SER A 267 -31.11 38.36 -21.50
CA SER A 267 -30.57 39.65 -21.87
C SER A 267 -29.09 39.87 -21.55
N ASN A 268 -28.44 38.90 -20.93
CA ASN A 268 -27.05 39.00 -20.50
C ASN A 268 -26.10 38.87 -21.69
N VAL A 269 -25.46 39.97 -22.04
CA VAL A 269 -24.48 40.04 -23.15
C VAL A 269 -23.28 39.11 -22.90
N LYS A 270 -22.78 39.04 -21.66
CA LYS A 270 -21.68 38.14 -21.34
C LYS A 270 -22.08 36.67 -21.55
N ALA A 271 -23.28 36.29 -21.13
CA ALA A 271 -23.75 34.93 -21.24
C ALA A 271 -24.07 34.48 -22.68
N TYR A 272 -24.53 35.40 -23.54
CA TYR A 272 -25.02 35.06 -24.89
C TYR A 272 -24.09 35.48 -26.03
N SER A 273 -23.13 36.40 -25.80
CA SER A 273 -22.23 36.91 -26.82
C SER A 273 -20.74 36.77 -26.41
N THR A 274 -20.34 37.29 -25.24
CA THR A 274 -18.93 37.30 -24.84
C THR A 274 -18.41 35.90 -24.63
N TYR A 275 -19.10 35.12 -23.79
CA TYR A 275 -18.73 33.74 -23.42
C TYR A 275 -19.70 32.68 -23.96
N GLY A 276 -20.71 33.08 -24.69
CA GLY A 276 -21.62 32.26 -25.44
C GLY A 276 -21.51 32.47 -26.95
N THR A 277 -22.33 31.75 -27.70
CA THR A 277 -22.52 31.91 -29.16
C THR A 277 -24.02 31.99 -29.46
N SER A 278 -24.39 32.27 -30.74
CA SER A 278 -25.78 32.22 -31.20
C SER A 278 -26.45 30.84 -31.03
N ARG A 279 -25.63 29.80 -30.89
CA ARG A 279 -26.09 28.38 -30.84
C ARG A 279 -26.12 27.81 -29.42
N ILE A 280 -25.24 28.31 -28.51
CA ILE A 280 -25.11 27.84 -27.15
C ILE A 280 -24.70 29.00 -26.23
N ASN A 281 -25.41 29.18 -25.11
CA ASN A 281 -25.07 30.20 -24.12
C ASN A 281 -23.99 29.72 -23.16
N ALA A 282 -23.36 30.67 -22.44
CA ALA A 282 -22.30 30.38 -21.48
C ALA A 282 -22.72 29.46 -20.32
N TYR A 283 -23.96 29.53 -19.85
CA TYR A 283 -24.47 28.64 -18.80
C TYR A 283 -24.44 27.18 -19.24
N LYS A 284 -24.80 26.90 -20.50
CA LYS A 284 -24.71 25.54 -21.03
C LYS A 284 -23.28 25.13 -21.28
N ILE A 285 -22.40 26.04 -21.73
CA ILE A 285 -20.96 25.74 -21.87
C ILE A 285 -20.34 25.42 -20.51
N ILE A 286 -20.68 26.17 -19.44
CA ILE A 286 -20.23 25.89 -18.08
C ILE A 286 -20.74 24.51 -17.63
N GLU A 287 -21.98 24.17 -17.86
CA GLU A 287 -22.57 22.87 -17.51
C GLU A 287 -21.82 21.70 -18.20
N GLU A 288 -21.55 21.81 -19.51
CA GLU A 288 -20.76 20.79 -20.21
C GLU A 288 -19.33 20.70 -19.65
N THR A 289 -18.72 21.86 -19.30
CA THR A 289 -17.38 21.92 -18.73
C THR A 289 -17.33 21.29 -17.33
N LEU A 290 -18.34 21.54 -16.48
CA LEU A 290 -18.45 20.91 -15.16
C LEU A 290 -18.55 19.39 -15.28
N ASN A 291 -19.21 18.89 -16.35
CA ASN A 291 -19.31 17.47 -16.66
C ASN A 291 -18.10 16.92 -17.44
N LEU A 292 -17.04 17.70 -17.60
CA LEU A 292 -15.81 17.31 -18.30
C LEU A 292 -16.07 16.94 -19.77
N LYS A 293 -17.12 17.52 -20.39
CA LYS A 293 -17.50 17.30 -21.78
C LYS A 293 -17.00 18.50 -22.63
N ASP A 294 -16.44 18.21 -23.79
CA ASP A 294 -16.19 19.25 -24.79
C ASP A 294 -17.47 19.61 -25.51
N VAL A 295 -17.68 20.91 -25.67
CA VAL A 295 -18.88 21.42 -26.35
C VAL A 295 -18.84 20.99 -27.83
N ARG A 296 -19.98 20.48 -28.30
CA ARG A 296 -20.21 20.08 -29.70
C ARG A 296 -21.51 20.68 -30.20
N ILE A 297 -21.47 21.30 -31.37
CA ILE A 297 -22.63 21.92 -32.02
C ILE A 297 -23.00 21.07 -33.23
N PHE A 298 -24.28 20.69 -33.30
CA PHE A 298 -24.83 19.86 -34.38
C PHE A 298 -25.86 20.64 -35.19
N ASP A 299 -25.82 20.47 -36.53
CA ASP A 299 -26.90 20.84 -37.45
C ASP A 299 -27.73 19.61 -37.73
N TYR A 300 -29.03 19.82 -37.91
CA TYR A 300 -29.95 18.75 -38.26
C TYR A 300 -30.31 18.86 -39.73
N ILE A 301 -29.89 17.88 -40.53
CA ILE A 301 -30.12 17.79 -41.97
C ILE A 301 -31.16 16.69 -42.19
N GLU A 302 -32.18 16.95 -43.00
CA GLU A 302 -33.15 15.93 -43.40
C GLU A 302 -32.52 15.05 -44.48
N ASP A 303 -32.58 13.73 -44.31
CA ASP A 303 -32.19 12.76 -45.33
C ASP A 303 -33.30 12.60 -46.40
N GLU A 304 -33.02 11.83 -47.45
CA GLU A 304 -33.93 11.57 -48.54
C GLU A 304 -35.27 10.90 -48.10
N GLU A 305 -35.29 10.34 -46.88
CA GLU A 305 -36.46 9.70 -46.28
C GLU A 305 -37.17 10.63 -45.27
N GLY A 306 -36.78 11.91 -45.17
CA GLY A 306 -37.34 12.91 -44.26
C GLY A 306 -36.95 12.75 -42.79
N ARG A 307 -35.93 11.91 -42.49
CA ARG A 307 -35.43 11.71 -41.13
C ARG A 307 -34.34 12.74 -40.80
N LYS A 308 -34.43 13.34 -39.61
CA LYS A 308 -33.42 14.31 -39.13
C LYS A 308 -32.14 13.62 -38.69
N LYS A 309 -31.05 13.86 -39.40
CA LYS A 309 -29.71 13.39 -39.06
C LYS A 309 -28.90 14.52 -38.46
N ALA A 310 -28.31 14.27 -37.24
CA ALA A 310 -27.43 15.22 -36.60
C ALA A 310 -26.02 15.17 -37.26
N VAL A 311 -25.56 16.29 -37.78
CA VAL A 311 -24.24 16.44 -38.40
C VAL A 311 -23.44 17.46 -37.61
N LEU A 312 -22.20 17.13 -37.23
CA LEU A 312 -21.34 18.01 -36.46
C LEU A 312 -20.95 19.25 -37.28
N ASN A 313 -21.33 20.44 -36.77
CA ASN A 313 -20.87 21.70 -37.33
C ASN A 313 -19.49 22.05 -36.78
N LYS A 314 -18.43 21.75 -37.54
CA LYS A 314 -17.05 21.93 -37.11
C LYS A 314 -16.72 23.38 -36.78
N LYS A 315 -17.23 24.37 -37.56
CA LYS A 315 -16.98 25.80 -37.40
C LYS A 315 -17.60 26.32 -36.09
N GLU A 316 -18.88 26.05 -35.88
CA GLU A 316 -19.59 26.50 -34.68
C GLU A 316 -19.07 25.77 -33.41
N THR A 317 -18.66 24.50 -33.57
CA THR A 317 -18.01 23.74 -32.49
C THR A 317 -16.68 24.38 -32.10
N ALA A 318 -15.83 24.75 -33.03
CA ALA A 318 -14.54 25.39 -32.74
C ALA A 318 -14.73 26.75 -32.04
N ILE A 319 -15.72 27.56 -32.45
CA ILE A 319 -16.05 28.81 -31.78
C ILE A 319 -16.52 28.58 -30.36
N ALA A 320 -17.41 27.62 -30.14
CA ALA A 320 -17.91 27.28 -28.80
C ALA A 320 -16.81 26.73 -27.88
N GLN A 321 -15.91 25.90 -28.40
CA GLN A 321 -14.76 25.38 -27.65
C GLN A 321 -13.76 26.49 -27.28
N ALA A 322 -13.54 27.48 -28.15
CA ALA A 322 -12.74 28.64 -27.80
C ALA A 322 -13.36 29.42 -26.62
N LYS A 323 -14.69 29.57 -26.59
CA LYS A 323 -15.39 30.17 -25.42
C LYS A 323 -15.26 29.29 -24.17
N GLN A 324 -15.32 27.99 -24.34
CA GLN A 324 -15.12 27.03 -23.25
C GLN A 324 -13.72 27.20 -22.60
N GLU A 325 -12.67 27.35 -23.41
CA GLU A 325 -11.31 27.59 -22.90
C GLU A 325 -11.19 28.93 -22.15
N LEU A 326 -11.83 30.01 -22.67
CA LEU A 326 -11.86 31.28 -21.95
C LEU A 326 -12.56 31.17 -20.59
N ILE A 327 -13.60 30.38 -20.48
CA ILE A 327 -14.31 30.13 -19.22
C ILE A 327 -13.43 29.31 -18.26
N LYS A 328 -12.72 28.29 -18.75
CA LYS A 328 -11.78 27.50 -17.95
C LYS A 328 -10.65 28.38 -17.40
N GLN A 329 -10.06 29.22 -18.25
CA GLN A 329 -9.03 30.17 -17.83
C GLN A 329 -9.58 31.17 -16.79
N GLY A 330 -10.75 31.74 -17.05
CA GLY A 330 -11.38 32.67 -16.11
C GLY A 330 -11.64 32.04 -14.74
N PHE A 331 -11.97 30.75 -14.69
CA PHE A 331 -12.10 30.02 -13.42
C PHE A 331 -10.76 29.86 -12.70
N GLN A 332 -9.69 29.53 -13.43
CA GLN A 332 -8.35 29.41 -12.84
C GLN A 332 -7.89 30.72 -12.20
N ASP A 333 -8.14 31.85 -12.88
CA ASP A 333 -7.77 33.17 -12.38
C ASP A 333 -8.63 33.59 -11.18
N TRP A 334 -9.91 33.21 -11.18
CA TRP A 334 -10.88 33.60 -10.16
C TRP A 334 -10.78 32.80 -8.87
N ILE A 335 -10.53 31.48 -8.95
CA ILE A 335 -10.75 30.57 -7.80
C ILE A 335 -9.90 30.92 -6.58
N TRP A 336 -8.67 31.37 -6.80
CA TRP A 336 -7.71 31.73 -5.76
C TRP A 336 -7.58 33.22 -5.48
N ALA A 337 -8.29 34.09 -6.22
CA ALA A 337 -8.18 35.53 -6.09
C ALA A 337 -8.69 36.05 -4.74
N ASP A 338 -9.81 35.55 -4.25
CA ASP A 338 -10.39 35.94 -2.96
C ASP A 338 -9.69 35.24 -1.80
N PRO A 339 -9.16 35.97 -0.78
CA PRO A 339 -8.43 35.37 0.33
C PRO A 339 -9.26 34.41 1.20
N ALA A 340 -10.52 34.73 1.49
CA ALA A 340 -11.37 33.90 2.34
C ALA A 340 -11.74 32.59 1.64
N ARG A 341 -12.06 32.64 0.35
CA ARG A 341 -12.33 31.47 -0.48
C ARG A 341 -11.07 30.61 -0.61
N ARG A 342 -9.90 31.24 -0.84
CA ARG A 342 -8.61 30.57 -0.92
C ARG A 342 -8.30 29.79 0.35
N GLU A 343 -8.42 30.43 1.53
CA GLU A 343 -8.19 29.78 2.82
C GLU A 343 -9.15 28.58 3.03
N LYS A 344 -10.44 28.79 2.78
CA LYS A 344 -11.47 27.76 2.93
C LYS A 344 -11.20 26.55 2.04
N LEU A 345 -10.89 26.75 0.75
CA LEU A 345 -10.67 25.67 -0.19
C LEU A 345 -9.33 24.96 0.07
N THR A 346 -8.27 25.70 0.41
CA THR A 346 -6.98 25.10 0.78
C THR A 346 -7.12 24.21 2.01
N LYS A 347 -7.80 24.68 3.04
CA LYS A 347 -8.08 23.87 4.24
C LYS A 347 -8.87 22.61 3.90
N MET A 348 -9.96 22.75 3.15
CA MET A 348 -10.81 21.61 2.73
C MET A 348 -10.04 20.59 1.91
N TYR A 349 -9.16 21.04 1.02
CA TYR A 349 -8.32 20.15 0.20
C TYR A 349 -7.33 19.37 1.07
N ASN A 350 -6.63 20.06 1.96
CA ASN A 350 -5.66 19.42 2.86
C ASN A 350 -6.33 18.43 3.80
N GLU A 351 -7.49 18.74 4.34
CA GLU A 351 -8.25 17.82 5.20
C GLU A 351 -8.70 16.56 4.44
N LYS A 352 -9.11 16.72 3.19
CA LYS A 352 -9.69 15.62 2.41
C LYS A 352 -8.65 14.77 1.65
N PHE A 353 -7.58 15.37 1.12
CA PHE A 353 -6.64 14.72 0.21
C PHE A 353 -5.20 14.71 0.69
N ASN A 354 -4.84 15.56 1.65
CA ASN A 354 -3.51 15.61 2.23
C ASN A 354 -3.54 15.17 3.70
N SER A 355 -4.20 14.06 3.98
CA SER A 355 -4.41 13.53 5.33
C SER A 355 -3.73 12.18 5.53
N ILE A 356 -3.32 11.53 4.44
CA ILE A 356 -2.78 10.17 4.46
C ILE A 356 -1.26 10.21 4.54
N ARG A 357 -0.71 9.51 5.53
CA ARG A 357 0.71 9.23 5.64
C ARG A 357 0.97 7.74 5.35
N PRO A 358 1.93 7.39 4.50
CA PRO A 358 2.33 5.99 4.32
C PRO A 358 2.88 5.41 5.62
N ARG A 359 2.83 4.09 5.76
CA ARG A 359 3.43 3.38 6.89
C ARG A 359 4.94 3.44 6.78
N GLU A 360 5.61 3.88 7.84
CA GLU A 360 7.06 3.96 7.96
C GLU A 360 7.50 3.26 9.24
N TYR A 361 8.57 2.50 9.17
CA TYR A 361 9.10 1.74 10.30
C TYR A 361 10.31 2.45 10.87
N ASP A 362 10.33 2.64 12.19
CA ASP A 362 11.44 3.19 12.93
C ASP A 362 12.12 2.09 13.76
N GLY A 363 13.37 1.80 13.45
CA GLY A 363 14.19 0.80 14.16
C GLY A 363 15.17 1.40 15.17
N SER A 364 15.01 2.67 15.52
CA SER A 364 15.94 3.37 16.44
C SER A 364 15.96 2.78 17.86
N HIS A 365 14.83 2.20 18.28
CA HIS A 365 14.66 1.56 19.59
C HIS A 365 15.24 0.14 19.67
N ILE A 366 15.50 -0.52 18.53
CA ILE A 366 15.92 -1.93 18.51
C ILE A 366 17.36 -2.06 19.00
N VAL A 367 17.57 -2.92 19.99
CA VAL A 367 18.88 -3.32 20.48
C VAL A 367 19.30 -4.60 19.79
N PHE A 368 20.49 -4.60 19.18
CA PHE A 368 21.01 -5.74 18.41
C PHE A 368 21.94 -6.60 19.27
N ASN A 369 21.34 -7.44 20.11
CA ASN A 369 22.08 -8.37 20.95
C ASN A 369 22.79 -9.43 20.10
N GLY A 370 24.09 -9.69 20.40
CA GLY A 370 24.90 -10.67 19.67
C GLY A 370 25.56 -10.17 18.37
N MET A 371 25.31 -8.90 17.98
CA MET A 371 26.04 -8.29 16.87
C MET A 371 27.45 -7.83 17.33
N ASN A 372 28.43 -7.87 16.41
CA ASN A 372 29.75 -7.34 16.68
C ASN A 372 29.64 -5.85 17.10
N PRO A 373 30.11 -5.46 18.32
CA PRO A 373 29.98 -4.09 18.83
C PRO A 373 30.78 -3.03 18.02
N GLU A 374 31.72 -3.46 17.15
CA GLU A 374 32.42 -2.56 16.24
C GLU A 374 31.60 -2.14 15.02
N ILE A 375 30.45 -2.80 14.78
CA ILE A 375 29.57 -2.51 13.64
C ILE A 375 28.40 -1.68 14.13
N GLU A 376 28.31 -0.45 13.66
CA GLU A 376 27.15 0.41 13.89
C GLU A 376 26.23 0.42 12.65
N LEU A 377 24.97 0.03 12.85
CA LEU A 377 23.97 0.08 11.80
C LEU A 377 23.50 1.52 11.56
N ARG A 378 23.39 1.90 10.28
CA ARG A 378 22.84 3.17 9.87
C ARG A 378 21.32 3.18 10.08
N GLU A 379 20.71 4.36 10.18
CA GLU A 379 19.27 4.54 10.37
C GLU A 379 18.43 3.71 9.39
N HIS A 380 18.69 3.80 8.09
CA HIS A 380 17.94 3.03 7.09
C HIS A 380 18.09 1.50 7.23
N GLN A 381 19.19 1.02 7.83
CA GLN A 381 19.40 -0.40 8.10
C GLN A 381 18.59 -0.83 9.33
N LYS A 382 18.59 -0.01 10.39
CA LYS A 382 17.73 -0.23 11.57
C LYS A 382 16.25 -0.24 11.19
N ASN A 383 15.82 0.71 10.35
CA ASN A 383 14.45 0.81 9.85
C ASN A 383 14.07 -0.40 8.97
N ALA A 384 15.01 -0.93 8.19
CA ALA A 384 14.80 -2.15 7.42
C ALA A 384 14.63 -3.38 8.32
N VAL A 385 15.38 -3.48 9.42
CA VAL A 385 15.19 -4.54 10.41
C VAL A 385 13.84 -4.42 11.09
N ALA A 386 13.43 -3.21 11.51
CA ALA A 386 12.09 -2.96 12.07
C ALA A 386 10.99 -3.39 11.09
N HIS A 387 11.16 -3.08 9.80
CA HIS A 387 10.21 -3.49 8.77
C HIS A 387 10.11 -5.02 8.63
N ILE A 388 11.21 -5.75 8.76
CA ILE A 388 11.21 -7.22 8.74
C ILE A 388 10.54 -7.79 9.99
N LEU A 389 10.86 -7.25 11.16
CA LEU A 389 10.36 -7.75 12.45
C LEU A 389 8.86 -7.50 12.62
N TYR A 390 8.38 -6.31 12.26
CA TYR A 390 7.01 -5.86 12.54
C TYR A 390 6.09 -5.92 11.33
N GLY A 391 6.64 -5.86 10.11
CA GLY A 391 5.88 -5.84 8.86
C GLY A 391 5.67 -7.20 8.21
N GLY A 392 6.37 -8.24 8.66
CA GLY A 392 6.33 -9.58 8.05
C GLY A 392 7.07 -9.65 6.72
N ASN A 393 6.41 -10.14 5.66
CA ASN A 393 7.04 -10.29 4.34
C ASN A 393 7.48 -8.92 3.79
N THR A 394 8.78 -8.74 3.63
CA THR A 394 9.37 -7.44 3.31
C THR A 394 10.23 -7.48 2.04
N LEU A 395 10.02 -6.50 1.15
CA LEU A 395 10.89 -6.26 0.00
C LEU A 395 11.85 -5.10 0.29
N LEU A 396 13.14 -5.39 0.44
CA LEU A 396 14.18 -4.38 0.63
C LEU A 396 14.75 -3.91 -0.72
N ALA A 397 14.13 -2.92 -1.34
CA ALA A 397 14.55 -2.34 -2.62
C ALA A 397 15.65 -1.25 -2.45
N HIS A 398 16.64 -1.52 -1.63
CA HIS A 398 17.75 -0.59 -1.41
C HIS A 398 18.72 -0.55 -2.60
N ALA A 399 19.35 0.60 -2.82
CA ALA A 399 20.39 0.76 -3.85
C ALA A 399 21.60 -0.16 -3.61
N VAL A 400 22.38 -0.38 -4.67
CA VAL A 400 23.65 -1.12 -4.54
C VAL A 400 24.60 -0.36 -3.60
N GLY A 401 25.25 -1.08 -2.69
CA GLY A 401 26.15 -0.47 -1.70
C GLY A 401 25.47 0.06 -0.42
N ALA A 402 24.17 -0.06 -0.27
CA ALA A 402 23.44 0.37 0.95
C ALA A 402 23.67 -0.54 2.18
N GLY A 403 24.49 -1.59 2.06
CA GLY A 403 24.82 -2.49 3.18
C GLY A 403 23.71 -3.51 3.52
N LYS A 404 22.94 -3.98 2.53
CA LYS A 404 21.84 -4.96 2.71
C LYS A 404 22.24 -6.22 3.47
N SER A 405 23.49 -6.67 3.35
CA SER A 405 23.99 -7.87 4.03
C SER A 405 23.99 -7.71 5.56
N ALA A 406 24.24 -6.50 6.07
CA ALA A 406 24.22 -6.22 7.50
C ALA A 406 22.79 -6.18 8.10
N THR A 407 21.76 -6.08 7.28
CA THR A 407 20.34 -6.11 7.73
C THR A 407 19.73 -7.50 7.65
N ARG A 408 20.45 -8.47 7.05
CA ARG A 408 19.95 -9.82 6.77
C ARG A 408 20.55 -10.87 7.73
N SER A 409 21.64 -10.55 8.42
CA SER A 409 22.30 -11.40 9.41
C SER A 409 21.67 -11.26 10.78
#